data_63bfc1da37e0fd1a1f4c462dbacc2b8a
#
_entry.id   63bfc1da37e0fd1a1f4c462dbacc2b8a
#
_cell.length_a   1.000
_cell.length_b   1.000
_cell.length_c   1.000
_cell.angle_alpha   90.00
_cell.angle_beta   90.00
_cell.angle_gamma   90.00
#
_symmetry.space_group_name_H-M   'P 1'
#
loop_
_entity.id
_entity.type
_entity.pdbx_description
1 polymer ?
#
loop_
_entity_poly.entity_id
_entity_poly.type
_entity_poly.pdbx_seq_one_letter_code
_entity_poly.pdbx_strand_id
1 'polypeptide(L)'
;MVQSTAWLAIAGIAFLLLGIGLVFCVMNLVRGNRADVLASAPVSGGSELTLPSSGEVVVLVEGPRLSTEYRAFQIQLIEKKTGQVSTFNYSTPTAEVYGVTTVQVPFGRIQANRGDYFARVLNLQPAQDYSRFRLIFSRPYLGRMAIQIIGIVACGVGMLGSLIWAGWLAGWIKPQS
;
A
#
# COMPACT_ATOMS: atom_id res chain seq x y z
N MET A 1 -23.49 27.60 33.75
CA MET A 1 -23.77 27.63 32.30
C MET A 1 -22.57 27.99 31.41
N VAL A 2 -21.77 29.01 31.73
CA VAL A 2 -20.61 29.42 30.92
C VAL A 2 -19.55 28.33 30.78
N GLN A 3 -19.33 27.50 31.80
CA GLN A 3 -18.32 26.45 31.81
C GLN A 3 -18.66 25.29 30.85
N SER A 4 -19.93 24.94 30.69
CA SER A 4 -20.37 23.87 29.77
C SER A 4 -20.24 24.26 28.30
N THR A 5 -20.45 25.52 27.95
CA THR A 5 -20.28 26.03 26.58
C THR A 5 -18.81 26.06 26.14
N ALA A 6 -17.89 26.39 27.04
CA ALA A 6 -16.46 26.32 26.74
C ALA A 6 -15.98 24.89 26.43
N TRP A 7 -16.43 23.89 27.19
CA TRP A 7 -16.07 22.50 26.97
C TRP A 7 -16.68 21.92 25.66
N LEU A 8 -17.90 22.35 25.31
CA LEU A 8 -18.52 21.98 24.02
C LEU A 8 -17.73 22.59 22.84
N ALA A 9 -17.26 23.83 22.97
CA ALA A 9 -16.41 24.44 21.95
C ALA A 9 -15.08 23.69 21.79
N ILE A 10 -14.43 23.28 22.89
CA ILE A 10 -13.20 22.48 22.84
C ILE A 10 -13.44 21.13 22.18
N ALA A 11 -14.54 20.43 22.51
CA ALA A 11 -14.89 19.16 21.87
C ALA A 11 -15.14 19.32 20.36
N GLY A 12 -15.80 20.41 19.94
CA GLY A 12 -16.02 20.72 18.53
C GLY A 12 -14.71 21.00 17.77
N ILE A 13 -13.82 21.79 18.36
CA ILE A 13 -12.49 22.05 17.78
C ILE A 13 -11.68 20.77 17.66
N ALA A 14 -11.66 19.92 18.70
CA ALA A 14 -10.96 18.65 18.68
C ALA A 14 -11.50 17.75 17.57
N PHE A 15 -12.83 17.66 17.40
CA PHE A 15 -13.46 16.90 16.34
C PHE A 15 -13.03 17.36 14.95
N LEU A 16 -13.01 18.68 14.71
CA LEU A 16 -12.59 19.25 13.43
C LEU A 16 -11.11 18.97 13.13
N LEU A 17 -10.23 19.13 14.11
CA LEU A 17 -8.79 18.86 13.95
C LEU A 17 -8.53 17.39 13.64
N LEU A 18 -9.23 16.49 14.32
CA LEU A 18 -9.12 15.04 14.07
C LEU A 18 -9.67 14.68 12.68
N GLY A 19 -10.74 15.33 12.24
CA GLY A 19 -11.30 15.17 10.89
C GLY A 19 -10.31 15.60 9.81
N ILE A 20 -9.66 16.75 9.97
CA ILE A 20 -8.60 17.22 9.07
C ILE A 20 -7.42 16.23 9.06
N GLY A 21 -6.99 15.77 10.23
CA GLY A 21 -5.94 14.75 10.37
C GLY A 21 -6.27 13.45 9.66
N LEU A 22 -7.53 12.99 9.76
CA LEU A 22 -8.02 11.80 9.08
C LEU A 22 -7.93 11.95 7.55
N VAL A 23 -8.44 13.06 7.01
CA VAL A 23 -8.38 13.38 5.57
C VAL A 23 -6.92 13.41 5.10
N PHE A 24 -6.04 14.05 5.85
CA PHE A 24 -4.62 14.13 5.53
C PHE A 24 -3.95 12.73 5.51
N CYS A 25 -4.23 11.88 6.50
CA CYS A 25 -3.72 10.50 6.53
C CYS A 25 -4.20 9.68 5.34
N VAL A 26 -5.50 9.78 4.99
CA VAL A 26 -6.08 9.07 3.83
C VAL A 26 -5.48 9.57 2.53
N MET A 27 -5.34 10.88 2.34
CA MET A 27 -4.72 11.45 1.14
C MET A 27 -3.26 11.02 0.99
N ASN A 28 -2.50 10.99 2.08
CA ASN A 28 -1.12 10.52 2.06
C ASN A 28 -1.02 9.01 1.76
N LEU A 29 -1.96 8.21 2.27
CA LEU A 29 -2.03 6.78 1.96
C LEU A 29 -2.23 6.54 0.46
N VAL A 30 -3.19 7.27 -0.15
CA VAL A 30 -3.49 7.13 -1.58
C VAL A 30 -2.35 7.62 -2.47
N ARG A 31 -1.72 8.75 -2.09
CA ARG A 31 -0.58 9.31 -2.84
C ARG A 31 0.69 8.47 -2.68
N GLY A 32 0.94 7.95 -1.48
CA GLY A 32 2.13 7.17 -1.17
C GLY A 32 2.25 5.91 -2.01
N ASN A 33 1.16 5.19 -2.25
CA ASN A 33 1.15 3.98 -3.07
C ASN A 33 1.62 4.19 -4.51
N ARG A 34 1.46 5.40 -5.06
CA ARG A 34 1.93 5.71 -6.43
C ARG A 34 3.39 6.18 -6.47
N ALA A 35 3.86 6.84 -5.42
CA ALA A 35 5.21 7.41 -5.35
C ALA A 35 6.29 6.35 -5.08
N ASP A 36 5.92 5.19 -4.56
CA ASP A 36 6.87 4.14 -4.19
C ASP A 36 7.21 3.20 -5.37
N VAL A 37 6.52 3.31 -6.52
CA VAL A 37 6.83 2.54 -7.72
C VAL A 37 8.11 3.08 -8.37
N LEU A 38 9.15 2.26 -8.44
CA LEU A 38 10.44 2.58 -9.05
C LEU A 38 10.45 2.31 -10.55
N ALA A 39 9.86 1.19 -10.94
CA ALA A 39 9.74 0.76 -12.33
C ALA A 39 8.55 -0.18 -12.50
N SER A 40 8.03 -0.26 -13.72
CA SER A 40 7.03 -1.25 -14.10
C SER A 40 7.33 -1.82 -15.48
N ALA A 41 7.05 -3.12 -15.67
CA ALA A 41 7.25 -3.82 -16.92
C ALA A 41 6.05 -4.73 -17.21
N PRO A 42 5.68 -4.96 -18.47
CA PRO A 42 4.65 -5.93 -18.82
C PRO A 42 5.13 -7.35 -18.47
N VAL A 43 4.19 -8.22 -18.13
CA VAL A 43 4.44 -9.66 -18.01
C VAL A 43 4.51 -10.23 -19.41
N SER A 44 5.69 -10.24 -19.97
CA SER A 44 6.01 -10.78 -21.29
C SER A 44 7.30 -11.59 -21.20
N GLY A 45 7.76 -12.13 -22.33
CA GLY A 45 8.97 -12.96 -22.39
C GLY A 45 10.26 -12.29 -21.95
N GLY A 46 10.26 -10.96 -21.74
CA GLY A 46 11.36 -10.18 -21.21
C GLY A 46 11.18 -8.70 -21.43
N SER A 47 11.56 -7.88 -20.45
CA SER A 47 11.47 -6.43 -20.49
C SER A 47 12.71 -5.79 -19.87
N GLU A 48 13.20 -4.75 -20.49
CA GLU A 48 14.25 -3.91 -19.93
C GLU A 48 13.63 -2.89 -18.98
N LEU A 49 14.30 -2.65 -17.87
CA LEU A 49 13.91 -1.63 -16.90
C LEU A 49 15.13 -0.99 -16.26
N THR A 50 14.99 0.24 -15.84
CA THR A 50 16.03 0.99 -15.12
C THR A 50 15.56 1.29 -13.72
N LEU A 51 16.33 0.86 -12.71
CA LEU A 51 16.09 1.23 -11.33
C LEU A 51 16.80 2.55 -11.01
N PRO A 52 16.06 3.59 -10.60
CA PRO A 52 16.61 4.94 -10.45
C PRO A 52 17.47 5.09 -9.19
N SER A 53 17.34 4.20 -8.22
CA SER A 53 18.05 4.27 -6.93
C SER A 53 18.44 2.88 -6.43
N SER A 54 19.53 2.82 -5.66
CA SER A 54 19.93 1.61 -4.93
C SER A 54 19.10 1.48 -3.65
N GLY A 55 18.92 0.23 -3.19
CA GLY A 55 18.25 -0.09 -1.94
C GLY A 55 17.41 -1.34 -2.03
N GLU A 56 16.61 -1.59 -0.99
CA GLU A 56 15.67 -2.70 -0.99
C GLU A 56 14.51 -2.42 -1.96
N VAL A 57 14.24 -3.37 -2.84
CA VAL A 57 13.17 -3.34 -3.84
C VAL A 57 12.27 -4.54 -3.63
N VAL A 58 10.97 -4.29 -3.59
CA VAL A 58 9.93 -5.31 -3.54
C VAL A 58 9.46 -5.58 -4.97
N VAL A 59 9.47 -6.84 -5.36
CA VAL A 59 8.96 -7.31 -6.66
C VAL A 59 7.52 -7.75 -6.49
N LEU A 60 6.62 -7.10 -7.21
CA LEU A 60 5.18 -7.33 -7.16
C LEU A 60 4.68 -7.74 -8.55
N VAL A 61 3.64 -8.55 -8.59
CA VAL A 61 2.84 -8.78 -9.80
C VAL A 61 1.48 -8.12 -9.61
N GLU A 62 1.12 -7.23 -10.50
CA GLU A 62 -0.22 -6.69 -10.60
C GLU A 62 -0.99 -7.44 -11.68
N GLY A 63 -2.20 -7.85 -11.37
CA GLY A 63 -3.09 -8.54 -12.29
C GLY A 63 -4.57 -8.34 -11.96
N PRO A 64 -5.49 -8.95 -12.75
CA PRO A 64 -6.92 -8.90 -12.47
C PRO A 64 -7.25 -9.50 -11.08
N ARG A 65 -8.20 -8.89 -10.35
CA ARG A 65 -8.50 -9.20 -8.95
C ARG A 65 -8.80 -10.67 -8.65
N LEU A 66 -9.42 -11.39 -9.58
CA LEU A 66 -9.83 -12.80 -9.39
C LEU A 66 -8.93 -13.79 -10.12
N SER A 67 -7.81 -13.32 -10.65
CA SER A 67 -6.85 -14.16 -11.34
C SER A 67 -5.99 -14.94 -10.35
N THR A 68 -5.65 -16.16 -10.71
CA THR A 68 -4.73 -17.02 -9.95
C THR A 68 -3.50 -17.43 -10.78
N GLU A 69 -3.41 -16.99 -12.02
CA GLU A 69 -2.37 -17.35 -12.98
C GLU A 69 -0.97 -16.94 -12.50
N TYR A 70 -0.86 -15.85 -11.76
CA TYR A 70 0.40 -15.38 -11.17
C TYR A 70 1.08 -16.44 -10.29
N ARG A 71 0.33 -17.41 -9.76
CA ARG A 71 0.90 -18.48 -8.90
C ARG A 71 1.90 -19.36 -9.63
N ALA A 72 1.78 -19.49 -10.94
CA ALA A 72 2.69 -20.26 -11.77
C ALA A 72 3.93 -19.46 -12.20
N PHE A 73 3.93 -18.14 -12.02
CA PHE A 73 5.02 -17.30 -12.49
C PHE A 73 6.31 -17.53 -11.71
N GLN A 74 7.39 -17.57 -12.45
CA GLN A 74 8.75 -17.49 -11.93
C GLN A 74 9.39 -16.25 -12.54
N ILE A 75 9.77 -15.30 -11.70
CA ILE A 75 10.34 -14.03 -12.14
C ILE A 75 11.84 -14.11 -12.01
N GLN A 76 12.56 -13.75 -13.07
CA GLN A 76 14.00 -13.57 -13.07
C GLN A 76 14.32 -12.11 -13.33
N LEU A 77 15.17 -11.56 -12.46
CA LEU A 77 15.72 -10.23 -12.60
C LEU A 77 17.24 -10.36 -12.80
N ILE A 78 17.74 -9.86 -13.91
CA ILE A 78 19.13 -9.95 -14.33
C ILE A 78 19.72 -8.54 -14.34
N GLU A 79 20.75 -8.30 -13.53
CA GLU A 79 21.48 -7.04 -13.56
C GLU A 79 22.37 -7.02 -14.79
N LYS A 80 22.18 -6.06 -15.72
CA LYS A 80 22.92 -6.02 -16.98
C LYS A 80 24.43 -5.82 -16.79
N LYS A 81 24.83 -5.10 -15.74
CA LYS A 81 26.22 -4.78 -15.47
C LYS A 81 27.03 -5.97 -14.97
N THR A 82 26.47 -6.77 -14.08
CA THR A 82 27.17 -7.88 -13.41
C THR A 82 26.75 -9.25 -13.95
N GLY A 83 25.63 -9.34 -14.65
CA GLY A 83 25.02 -10.59 -15.06
C GLY A 83 24.38 -11.37 -13.89
N GLN A 84 24.31 -10.80 -12.70
CA GLN A 84 23.73 -11.45 -11.54
C GLN A 84 22.23 -11.69 -11.77
N VAL A 85 21.81 -12.94 -11.54
CA VAL A 85 20.42 -13.38 -11.69
C VAL A 85 19.79 -13.57 -10.33
N SER A 86 18.68 -12.89 -10.09
CA SER A 86 17.82 -13.11 -8.93
C SER A 86 16.52 -13.74 -9.38
N THR A 87 16.12 -14.85 -8.78
CA THR A 87 14.92 -15.60 -9.14
C THR A 87 13.91 -15.54 -8.00
N PHE A 88 12.67 -15.24 -8.33
CA PHE A 88 11.54 -15.15 -7.41
C PHE A 88 10.45 -16.11 -7.84
N ASN A 89 10.00 -16.94 -6.91
CA ASN A 89 8.85 -17.80 -7.08
C ASN A 89 7.68 -17.27 -6.24
N TYR A 90 6.46 -17.58 -6.66
CA TYR A 90 5.32 -17.32 -5.82
C TYR A 90 5.47 -18.09 -4.50
N SER A 91 5.46 -17.38 -3.41
CA SER A 91 5.30 -17.95 -2.06
C SER A 91 3.99 -17.42 -1.51
N THR A 92 3.33 -18.16 -0.63
CA THR A 92 2.06 -17.72 -0.03
C THR A 92 2.23 -16.31 0.51
N PRO A 93 1.56 -15.30 -0.06
CA PRO A 93 1.82 -13.93 0.30
C PRO A 93 1.31 -13.65 1.71
N THR A 94 2.14 -12.97 2.47
CA THR A 94 1.78 -12.46 3.81
C THR A 94 0.80 -11.28 3.74
N ALA A 95 0.73 -10.57 2.60
CA ALA A 95 -0.20 -9.47 2.37
C ALA A 95 -0.42 -9.26 0.86
N GLU A 96 -1.65 -9.39 0.42
CA GLU A 96 -2.09 -8.97 -0.91
C GLU A 96 -2.71 -7.58 -0.81
N VAL A 97 -2.40 -6.69 -1.75
CA VAL A 97 -3.01 -5.37 -1.82
C VAL A 97 -4.08 -5.39 -2.89
N TYR A 98 -5.32 -5.28 -2.46
CA TYR A 98 -6.47 -5.26 -3.36
C TYR A 98 -6.81 -3.83 -3.78
N GLY A 99 -6.75 -3.57 -5.09
CA GLY A 99 -7.36 -2.40 -5.74
C GLY A 99 -8.83 -2.66 -6.07
N VAL A 100 -9.48 -1.71 -6.75
CA VAL A 100 -10.87 -1.86 -7.19
C VAL A 100 -11.00 -2.99 -8.22
N THR A 101 -10.11 -3.04 -9.19
CA THR A 101 -10.11 -3.97 -10.33
C THR A 101 -8.89 -4.88 -10.40
N THR A 102 -7.83 -4.55 -9.68
CA THR A 102 -6.54 -5.25 -9.71
C THR A 102 -6.13 -5.75 -8.33
N VAL A 103 -5.26 -6.73 -8.30
CA VAL A 103 -4.55 -7.21 -7.11
C VAL A 103 -3.06 -7.11 -7.35
N GLN A 104 -2.32 -6.69 -6.32
CA GLN A 104 -0.87 -6.68 -6.31
C GLN A 104 -0.39 -7.74 -5.32
N VAL A 105 0.41 -8.67 -5.82
CA VAL A 105 0.90 -9.82 -5.08
C VAL A 105 2.41 -9.74 -4.97
N PRO A 106 2.98 -9.73 -3.75
CA PRO A 106 4.43 -9.71 -3.56
C PRO A 106 5.04 -11.07 -3.90
N PHE A 107 6.11 -11.05 -4.70
CA PHE A 107 6.91 -12.23 -5.06
C PHE A 107 8.19 -12.32 -4.27
N GLY A 108 8.76 -11.21 -3.83
CA GLY A 108 9.97 -11.21 -3.06
C GLY A 108 10.58 -9.82 -2.88
N ARG A 109 11.75 -9.81 -2.24
CA ARG A 109 12.54 -8.61 -2.00
C ARG A 109 13.97 -8.85 -2.42
N ILE A 110 14.62 -7.80 -2.89
CA ILE A 110 16.04 -7.83 -3.30
C ILE A 110 16.71 -6.53 -2.90
N GLN A 111 17.98 -6.62 -2.55
CA GLN A 111 18.86 -5.46 -2.53
C GLN A 111 19.33 -5.22 -3.95
N ALA A 112 18.84 -4.16 -4.57
CA ALA A 112 19.18 -3.79 -5.95
C ALA A 112 20.07 -2.55 -5.97
N ASN A 113 20.98 -2.51 -6.92
CA ASN A 113 21.77 -1.32 -7.23
C ASN A 113 21.01 -0.44 -8.22
N ARG A 114 21.36 0.85 -8.25
CA ARG A 114 20.93 1.71 -9.33
C ARG A 114 21.54 1.21 -10.65
N GLY A 115 20.71 0.99 -11.68
CA GLY A 115 21.20 0.52 -12.97
C GLY A 115 20.12 -0.11 -13.83
N ASP A 116 20.58 -0.72 -14.91
CA ASP A 116 19.73 -1.36 -15.90
C ASP A 116 19.61 -2.85 -15.61
N TYR A 117 18.39 -3.32 -15.69
CA TYR A 117 18.00 -4.69 -15.42
C TYR A 117 17.19 -5.25 -16.60
N PHE A 118 17.23 -6.56 -16.73
CA PHE A 118 16.36 -7.30 -17.62
C PHE A 118 15.48 -8.22 -16.76
N ALA A 119 14.17 -7.98 -16.81
CA ALA A 119 13.19 -8.79 -16.10
C ALA A 119 12.48 -9.71 -17.09
N ARG A 120 12.37 -10.99 -16.76
CA ARG A 120 11.55 -11.93 -17.52
C ARG A 120 10.71 -12.80 -16.59
N VAL A 121 9.55 -13.21 -17.11
CA VAL A 121 8.68 -14.16 -16.44
C VAL A 121 8.77 -15.48 -17.16
N LEU A 122 9.06 -16.53 -16.42
CA LEU A 122 9.07 -17.90 -16.90
C LEU A 122 7.74 -18.59 -16.56
N ASN A 123 7.52 -19.76 -17.16
CA ASN A 123 6.33 -20.59 -16.97
C ASN A 123 5.04 -19.92 -17.48
N LEU A 124 5.15 -19.04 -18.46
CA LEU A 124 3.99 -18.48 -19.16
C LEU A 124 3.38 -19.54 -20.08
N GLN A 125 2.07 -19.72 -20.00
CA GLN A 125 1.34 -20.63 -20.88
C GLN A 125 1.12 -19.97 -22.25
N PRO A 126 1.51 -20.57 -23.38
CA PRO A 126 1.46 -19.91 -24.69
C PRO A 126 0.07 -19.47 -25.16
N ALA A 127 -0.99 -20.11 -24.66
CA ALA A 127 -2.36 -19.82 -25.05
C ALA A 127 -3.06 -18.74 -24.21
N GLN A 128 -2.38 -18.16 -23.22
CA GLN A 128 -3.00 -17.25 -22.25
C GLN A 128 -2.60 -15.80 -22.53
N ASP A 129 -3.56 -14.88 -22.42
CA ASP A 129 -3.31 -13.44 -22.54
C ASP A 129 -2.86 -12.84 -21.23
N TYR A 130 -1.61 -12.42 -21.17
CA TYR A 130 -0.99 -11.76 -20.02
C TYR A 130 -0.91 -10.24 -20.15
N SER A 131 -1.59 -9.64 -21.13
CA SER A 131 -1.56 -8.19 -21.37
C SER A 131 -2.03 -7.35 -20.17
N ARG A 132 -2.86 -7.95 -19.29
CA ARG A 132 -3.38 -7.33 -18.07
C ARG A 132 -2.48 -7.48 -16.86
N PHE A 133 -1.38 -8.23 -17.00
CA PHE A 133 -0.43 -8.43 -15.91
C PHE A 133 0.79 -7.52 -16.08
N ARG A 134 1.26 -6.97 -14.96
CA ARG A 134 2.45 -6.13 -14.91
C ARG A 134 3.36 -6.53 -13.76
N LEU A 135 4.65 -6.48 -13.99
CA LEU A 135 5.65 -6.48 -12.94
C LEU A 135 5.80 -5.07 -12.39
N ILE A 136 5.78 -4.93 -11.09
CA ILE A 136 5.98 -3.68 -10.40
C ILE A 136 7.16 -3.83 -9.46
N PHE A 137 8.10 -2.92 -9.55
CA PHE A 137 9.25 -2.81 -8.67
C PHE A 137 9.05 -1.60 -7.78
N SER A 138 8.91 -1.80 -6.47
CA SER A 138 8.59 -0.73 -5.54
C SER A 138 9.54 -0.71 -4.35
N ARG A 139 9.60 0.44 -3.66
CA ARG A 139 10.25 0.51 -2.35
C ARG A 139 9.41 -0.23 -1.30
N PRO A 140 10.05 -0.75 -0.23
CA PRO A 140 9.31 -1.32 0.89
C PRO A 140 8.36 -0.28 1.49
N TYR A 141 7.06 -0.56 1.46
CA TYR A 141 6.02 0.38 1.90
C TYR A 141 5.34 -0.03 3.21
N LEU A 142 5.58 -1.25 3.70
CA LEU A 142 4.86 -1.82 4.85
C LEU A 142 4.97 -0.97 6.12
N GLY A 143 6.17 -0.46 6.45
CA GLY A 143 6.35 0.37 7.65
C GLY A 143 5.60 1.70 7.57
N ARG A 144 5.65 2.36 6.42
CA ARG A 144 4.96 3.63 6.19
C ARG A 144 3.44 3.44 6.18
N MET A 145 2.96 2.37 5.56
CA MET A 145 1.54 2.03 5.53
C MET A 145 1.00 1.73 6.93
N ALA A 146 1.75 0.99 7.75
CA ALA A 146 1.36 0.70 9.13
C ALA A 146 1.19 1.98 9.97
N ILE A 147 2.12 2.93 9.87
CA ILE A 147 2.03 4.23 10.57
C ILE A 147 0.79 5.01 10.13
N GLN A 148 0.48 5.01 8.84
CA GLN A 148 -0.69 5.70 8.31
C GLN A 148 -2.00 5.06 8.76
N ILE A 149 -2.07 3.72 8.80
CA ILE A 149 -3.24 2.99 9.30
C ILE A 149 -3.45 3.30 10.79
N ILE A 150 -2.39 3.29 11.60
CA ILE A 150 -2.46 3.65 13.01
C ILE A 150 -2.97 5.09 13.17
N GLY A 151 -2.49 6.03 12.34
CA GLY A 151 -2.98 7.41 12.33
C GLY A 151 -4.47 7.52 12.02
N ILE A 152 -4.96 6.78 11.01
CA ILE A 152 -6.39 6.73 10.63
C ILE A 152 -7.23 6.20 11.79
N VAL A 153 -6.81 5.09 12.42
CA VAL A 153 -7.51 4.49 13.55
C VAL A 153 -7.53 5.45 14.75
N ALA A 154 -6.40 6.06 15.08
CA ALA A 154 -6.31 7.02 16.19
C ALA A 154 -7.21 8.25 15.98
N CYS A 155 -7.21 8.82 14.76
CA CYS A 155 -8.12 9.92 14.43
C CYS A 155 -9.59 9.50 14.52
N GLY A 156 -9.95 8.33 13.98
CA GLY A 156 -11.33 7.82 14.03
C GLY A 156 -11.83 7.59 15.47
N VAL A 157 -11.02 6.92 16.31
CA VAL A 157 -11.34 6.71 17.72
C VAL A 157 -11.43 8.03 18.49
N GLY A 158 -10.52 8.98 18.22
CA GLY A 158 -10.54 10.30 18.82
C GLY A 158 -11.80 11.10 18.45
N MET A 159 -12.25 11.02 17.19
CA MET A 159 -13.51 11.65 16.74
C MET A 159 -14.72 11.07 17.48
N LEU A 160 -14.80 9.75 17.58
CA LEU A 160 -15.89 9.09 18.33
C LEU A 160 -15.85 9.48 19.81
N GLY A 161 -14.69 9.51 20.43
CA GLY A 161 -14.52 9.95 21.81
C GLY A 161 -14.97 11.39 22.04
N SER A 162 -14.65 12.30 21.12
CA SER A 162 -15.07 13.71 21.21
C SER A 162 -16.58 13.88 21.08
N LEU A 163 -17.23 13.08 20.22
CA LEU A 163 -18.70 13.07 20.08
C LEU A 163 -19.39 12.54 21.33
N ILE A 164 -18.91 11.43 21.90
CA ILE A 164 -19.45 10.86 23.14
C ILE A 164 -19.32 11.87 24.27
N TRP A 165 -18.15 12.49 24.39
CA TRP A 165 -17.92 13.50 25.42
C TRP A 165 -18.81 14.73 25.26
N ALA A 166 -18.97 15.24 24.02
CA ALA A 166 -19.90 16.32 23.72
C ALA A 166 -21.34 15.94 24.06
N GLY A 167 -21.79 14.73 23.73
CA GLY A 167 -23.13 14.23 24.05
C GLY A 167 -23.38 14.12 25.55
N TRP A 168 -22.35 13.71 26.31
CA TRP A 168 -22.43 13.69 27.78
C TRP A 168 -22.54 15.10 28.37
N LEU A 169 -21.73 16.04 27.90
CA LEU A 169 -21.78 17.45 28.34
C LEU A 169 -23.11 18.13 27.98
N ALA A 170 -23.69 17.76 26.82
CA ALA A 170 -24.99 18.28 26.39
C ALA A 170 -26.19 17.63 27.14
N GLY A 171 -25.94 16.63 27.99
CA GLY A 171 -26.97 15.90 28.75
C GLY A 171 -27.80 14.92 27.90
N TRP A 172 -27.34 14.57 26.69
CA TRP A 172 -28.01 13.59 25.83
C TRP A 172 -27.73 12.17 26.28
N ILE A 173 -26.57 11.94 26.88
CA ILE A 173 -26.19 10.64 27.45
C ILE A 173 -26.27 10.78 28.96
N LYS A 174 -27.29 10.16 29.58
CA LYS A 174 -27.42 10.08 31.04
C LYS A 174 -26.72 8.81 31.52
N PRO A 175 -25.88 8.87 32.58
CA PRO A 175 -25.44 7.63 33.24
C PRO A 175 -26.68 6.91 33.77
N GLN A 176 -26.86 5.63 33.41
CA GLN A 176 -27.86 4.77 34.00
C GLN A 176 -27.43 4.53 35.44
N SER A 177 -28.22 5.08 36.39
CA SER A 177 -28.08 4.83 37.82
C SER A 177 -28.72 3.51 38.18
#